data_07e3893c5e6ccc1d61e0be5e48cc9f54
#
_entry.id   07e3893c5e6ccc1d61e0be5e48cc9f54
#
_cell.length_a   1.000
_cell.length_b   1.000
_cell.length_c   1.000
_cell.angle_alpha   90.00
_cell.angle_beta   90.00
_cell.angle_gamma   90.00
#
_symmetry.space_group_name_H-M   'P 1'
#
loop_
_entity.id
_entity.type
_entity.pdbx_description
1 polymer ?
#
loop_
_entity_poly.entity_id
_entity_poly.type
_entity_poly.pdbx_seq_one_letter_code
_entity_poly.pdbx_strand_id
1 'polypeptide(L)'
;MPPHQLAAIVDKHQPDVIGLQETKVHDDMFPLEEVAKLGYNVFYHGQKGHYGVALLTKETPVAVRRGFPNDGEEAQRRIIMAEIPSAFGNVTVINGYFPQGESRDHETKFPAKAAFYQNLQNYLDSELNKDNPLLIMGDMNISPTDLDIGIGEENRKRWLRTGKCSFLPEEREWMARLLDWGLVDTWRQANPDNQDRFSWFDYRSKGFDDNRGLRIDLLLASSPLAQRCVETGIDYDIRGMENRLTMRRSGPPSNRNAFSPSTLPA
;
A
#
# COMPACT_ATOMS: atom_id res chain seq x y z
N MET A 1 -8.36 10.20 0.76
CA MET A 1 -8.67 9.94 2.19
C MET A 1 -9.15 11.21 2.85
N PRO A 2 -10.28 11.18 3.56
CA PRO A 2 -10.76 12.33 4.29
C PRO A 2 -9.78 12.77 5.40
N PRO A 3 -9.63 14.08 5.66
CA PRO A 3 -8.71 14.58 6.69
C PRO A 3 -8.92 14.01 8.08
N HIS A 4 -10.18 13.70 8.45
CA HIS A 4 -10.49 13.13 9.77
C HIS A 4 -9.98 11.69 9.94
N GLN A 5 -9.94 10.90 8.87
CA GLN A 5 -9.35 9.56 8.92
C GLN A 5 -7.83 9.63 9.08
N LEU A 6 -7.18 10.55 8.38
CA LEU A 6 -5.74 10.76 8.51
C LEU A 6 -5.37 11.21 9.92
N ALA A 7 -6.12 12.15 10.49
CA ALA A 7 -5.95 12.57 11.88
C ALA A 7 -6.13 11.41 12.87
N ALA A 8 -7.13 10.55 12.65
CA ALA A 8 -7.37 9.38 13.49
C ALA A 8 -6.21 8.37 13.44
N ILE A 9 -5.60 8.18 12.28
CA ILE A 9 -4.42 7.32 12.13
C ILE A 9 -3.25 7.87 12.93
N VAL A 10 -2.98 9.17 12.79
CA VAL A 10 -1.89 9.84 13.52
C VAL A 10 -2.12 9.74 15.02
N ASP A 11 -3.34 10.00 15.50
CA ASP A 11 -3.68 9.92 16.92
C ASP A 11 -3.54 8.51 17.49
N LYS A 12 -4.00 7.50 16.74
CA LYS A 12 -4.03 6.11 17.21
C LYS A 12 -2.66 5.44 17.12
N HIS A 13 -1.96 5.61 16.01
CA HIS A 13 -0.76 4.84 15.69
C HIS A 13 0.53 5.64 15.78
N GLN A 14 0.48 6.97 15.65
CA GLN A 14 1.66 7.85 15.60
C GLN A 14 2.77 7.30 14.69
N PRO A 15 2.46 6.97 13.43
CA PRO A 15 3.41 6.31 12.56
C PRO A 15 4.58 7.22 12.19
N ASP A 16 5.74 6.63 11.95
CA ASP A 16 6.92 7.36 11.45
C ASP A 16 6.79 7.69 9.97
N VAL A 17 6.08 6.87 9.22
CA VAL A 17 5.85 7.03 7.78
C VAL A 17 4.42 6.66 7.44
N ILE A 18 3.78 7.49 6.62
CA ILE A 18 2.44 7.22 6.07
C ILE A 18 2.52 7.29 4.55
N GLY A 19 2.06 6.23 3.89
CA GLY A 19 1.89 6.21 2.44
C GLY A 19 0.41 6.37 2.08
N LEU A 20 0.12 7.33 1.19
CA LEU A 20 -1.21 7.56 0.64
C LEU A 20 -1.22 7.23 -0.84
N GLN A 21 -2.33 6.65 -1.30
CA GLN A 21 -2.56 6.34 -2.70
C GLN A 21 -3.85 7.01 -3.16
N GLU A 22 -3.97 7.18 -4.47
CA GLU A 22 -5.16 7.73 -5.12
C GLU A 22 -5.52 9.13 -4.60
N THR A 23 -4.53 10.01 -4.51
CA THR A 23 -4.74 11.39 -4.02
C THR A 23 -5.59 12.24 -4.96
N LYS A 24 -5.58 11.94 -6.27
CA LYS A 24 -6.42 12.53 -7.33
C LYS A 24 -6.29 14.04 -7.50
N VAL A 25 -5.22 14.64 -7.02
CA VAL A 25 -4.97 16.07 -7.14
C VAL A 25 -3.63 16.33 -7.80
N HIS A 26 -3.56 17.39 -8.62
CA HIS A 26 -2.29 17.88 -9.12
C HIS A 26 -1.44 18.42 -7.97
N ASP A 27 -0.12 18.39 -8.11
CA ASP A 27 0.81 18.83 -7.07
C ASP A 27 0.54 20.25 -6.57
N ASP A 28 0.15 21.16 -7.47
CA ASP A 28 -0.20 22.55 -7.14
C ASP A 28 -1.45 22.66 -6.24
N MET A 29 -2.31 21.64 -6.25
CA MET A 29 -3.59 21.62 -5.53
C MET A 29 -3.54 20.70 -4.31
N PHE A 30 -2.40 20.09 -4.01
CA PHE A 30 -2.25 19.21 -2.86
C PHE A 30 -2.42 20.02 -1.56
N PRO A 31 -3.25 19.53 -0.58
CA PRO A 31 -3.52 20.26 0.66
C PRO A 31 -2.34 20.19 1.65
N LEU A 32 -1.21 20.72 1.22
CA LEU A 32 0.07 20.63 1.93
C LEU A 32 0.00 21.19 3.35
N GLU A 33 -0.60 22.36 3.52
CA GLU A 33 -0.67 23.03 4.82
C GLU A 33 -1.51 22.26 5.84
N GLU A 34 -2.65 21.71 5.40
CA GLU A 34 -3.54 20.94 6.27
C GLU A 34 -2.88 19.63 6.73
N VAL A 35 -2.17 18.96 5.82
CA VAL A 35 -1.48 17.70 6.12
C VAL A 35 -0.22 17.98 6.96
N ALA A 36 0.52 19.04 6.66
CA ALA A 36 1.71 19.43 7.43
C ALA A 36 1.41 19.78 8.89
N LYS A 37 0.21 20.29 9.19
CA LYS A 37 -0.24 20.57 10.58
C LYS A 37 -0.27 19.32 11.47
N LEU A 38 -0.27 18.13 10.89
CA LEU A 38 -0.18 16.86 11.63
C LEU A 38 1.24 16.55 12.13
N GLY A 39 2.23 17.39 11.81
CA GLY A 39 3.61 17.25 12.27
C GLY A 39 4.49 16.39 11.38
N TYR A 40 4.13 16.22 10.12
CA TYR A 40 4.88 15.41 9.15
C TYR A 40 5.48 16.26 8.05
N ASN A 41 6.65 15.84 7.57
CA ASN A 41 7.15 16.25 6.25
C ASN A 41 6.28 15.58 5.18
N VAL A 42 5.92 16.32 4.14
CA VAL A 42 4.98 15.85 3.12
C VAL A 42 5.64 15.88 1.75
N PHE A 43 5.60 14.75 1.07
CA PHE A 43 6.09 14.58 -0.31
C PHE A 43 4.99 13.95 -1.13
N TYR A 44 4.77 14.46 -2.33
CA TYR A 44 3.66 14.03 -3.18
C TYR A 44 4.05 14.00 -4.65
N HIS A 45 3.34 13.17 -5.39
CA HIS A 45 3.48 13.00 -6.83
C HIS A 45 2.09 12.75 -7.40
N GLY A 46 1.40 13.82 -7.79
CA GLY A 46 0.00 13.77 -8.15
C GLY A 46 -0.31 14.31 -9.54
N GLN A 47 -1.47 13.94 -10.06
CA GLN A 47 -2.04 14.47 -11.26
C GLN A 47 -3.56 14.71 -11.09
N LYS A 48 -4.11 15.65 -11.84
CA LYS A 48 -5.50 16.09 -11.67
C LYS A 48 -6.49 14.95 -11.95
N GLY A 49 -7.37 14.70 -10.99
CA GLY A 49 -8.53 13.83 -11.14
C GLY A 49 -8.25 12.32 -11.07
N HIS A 50 -7.01 11.90 -11.26
CA HIS A 50 -6.63 10.49 -11.31
C HIS A 50 -5.30 10.24 -10.61
N TYR A 51 -5.09 9.02 -10.13
CA TYR A 51 -3.82 8.56 -9.57
C TYR A 51 -3.31 9.45 -8.42
N GLY A 52 -2.02 9.52 -8.25
CA GLY A 52 -1.37 10.32 -7.23
C GLY A 52 -1.03 9.52 -5.99
N VAL A 53 0.17 9.78 -5.49
CA VAL A 53 0.72 9.15 -4.29
C VAL A 53 1.36 10.20 -3.40
N ALA A 54 1.41 9.95 -2.10
CA ALA A 54 2.10 10.81 -1.15
C ALA A 54 2.82 10.00 -0.08
N LEU A 55 3.90 10.57 0.45
CA LEU A 55 4.59 10.07 1.63
C LEU A 55 4.63 11.16 2.69
N LEU A 56 4.26 10.80 3.90
CA LEU A 56 4.36 11.62 5.09
C LEU A 56 5.39 10.99 6.01
N THR A 57 6.38 11.76 6.44
CA THR A 57 7.48 11.27 7.26
C THR A 57 7.72 12.17 8.47
N LYS A 58 8.00 11.59 9.64
CA LYS A 58 8.42 12.36 10.81
C LYS A 58 9.85 12.85 10.64
N GLU A 59 10.74 11.98 10.20
CA GLU A 59 12.13 12.34 9.91
C GLU A 59 12.26 12.92 8.50
N THR A 60 13.19 13.86 8.33
CA THR A 60 13.51 14.42 7.02
C THR A 60 14.23 13.36 6.18
N PRO A 61 13.71 12.97 5.00
CA PRO A 61 14.40 12.03 4.12
C PRO A 61 15.73 12.59 3.60
N VAL A 62 16.70 11.71 3.40
CA VAL A 62 17.97 12.09 2.75
C VAL A 62 17.81 12.15 1.22
N ALA A 63 16.82 11.47 0.66
CA ALA A 63 16.49 11.51 -0.76
C ALA A 63 15.01 11.21 -0.97
N VAL A 64 14.42 11.81 -1.99
CA VAL A 64 13.05 11.53 -2.46
C VAL A 64 13.09 11.39 -3.97
N ARG A 65 12.44 10.36 -4.49
CA ARG A 65 12.31 10.11 -5.93
C ARG A 65 10.86 9.93 -6.31
N ARG A 66 10.44 10.54 -7.41
CA ARG A 66 9.08 10.50 -7.95
C ARG A 66 9.09 9.77 -9.28
N GLY A 67 8.31 8.68 -9.36
CA GLY A 67 8.28 7.82 -10.55
C GLY A 67 9.47 6.87 -10.64
N PHE A 68 9.42 6.02 -11.66
CA PHE A 68 10.57 5.19 -12.04
C PHE A 68 11.59 5.99 -12.86
N PRO A 69 12.88 5.61 -12.87
CA PRO A 69 13.91 6.32 -13.63
C PRO A 69 13.61 6.45 -15.12
N ASN A 70 12.85 5.50 -15.68
CA ASN A 70 12.46 5.48 -17.10
C ASN A 70 11.09 6.09 -17.38
N ASP A 71 10.42 6.66 -16.39
CA ASP A 71 9.14 7.34 -16.58
C ASP A 71 9.32 8.63 -17.37
N GLY A 72 8.51 8.80 -18.42
CA GLY A 72 8.37 10.06 -19.14
C GLY A 72 7.37 11.00 -18.45
N GLU A 73 7.22 12.20 -18.99
CA GLU A 73 6.27 13.20 -18.50
C GLU A 73 4.81 12.72 -18.58
N GLU A 74 4.52 11.85 -19.53
CA GLU A 74 3.19 11.24 -19.75
C GLU A 74 2.87 10.10 -18.80
N ALA A 75 3.83 9.63 -18.00
CA ALA A 75 3.63 8.51 -17.10
C ALA A 75 2.61 8.84 -16.00
N GLN A 76 1.77 7.86 -15.69
CA GLN A 76 0.84 7.97 -14.57
C GLN A 76 1.61 8.06 -13.25
N ARG A 77 1.19 8.98 -12.39
CA ARG A 77 1.88 9.28 -11.13
C ARG A 77 1.45 8.32 -10.03
N ARG A 78 2.11 7.16 -10.00
CA ARG A 78 1.72 6.00 -9.18
C ARG A 78 2.75 5.57 -8.15
N ILE A 79 3.96 6.12 -8.16
CA ILE A 79 5.02 5.67 -7.27
C ILE A 79 5.85 6.84 -6.74
N ILE A 80 6.18 6.79 -5.46
CA ILE A 80 7.07 7.73 -4.78
C ILE A 80 7.97 6.95 -3.83
N MET A 81 9.22 7.34 -3.74
CA MET A 81 10.24 6.68 -2.95
C MET A 81 10.96 7.68 -2.07
N ALA A 82 11.33 7.26 -0.87
CA ALA A 82 12.13 8.05 0.05
C ALA A 82 13.15 7.18 0.76
N GLU A 83 14.32 7.76 1.01
CA GLU A 83 15.34 7.17 1.87
C GLU A 83 15.31 7.92 3.21
N ILE A 84 14.97 7.20 4.28
CA ILE A 84 14.62 7.79 5.57
C ILE A 84 15.60 7.32 6.64
N PRO A 85 16.24 8.24 7.39
CA PRO A 85 17.11 7.87 8.50
C PRO A 85 16.33 7.14 9.61
N SER A 86 16.95 6.13 10.19
CA SER A 86 16.43 5.43 11.36
C SER A 86 17.53 5.05 12.34
N ALA A 87 17.16 4.53 13.51
CA ALA A 87 18.10 4.08 14.53
C ALA A 87 19.01 2.92 14.07
N PHE A 88 18.61 2.20 13.02
CA PHE A 88 19.36 1.06 12.48
C PHE A 88 19.86 1.29 11.03
N GLY A 89 20.01 2.53 10.63
CA GLY A 89 20.44 2.93 9.30
C GLY A 89 19.29 3.50 8.46
N ASN A 90 19.60 3.84 7.20
CA ASN A 90 18.59 4.37 6.31
C ASN A 90 17.65 3.28 5.83
N VAL A 91 16.35 3.57 5.81
CA VAL A 91 15.30 2.71 5.28
C VAL A 91 14.81 3.29 3.97
N THR A 92 14.84 2.50 2.92
CA THR A 92 14.19 2.86 1.66
C THR A 92 12.71 2.50 1.74
N VAL A 93 11.84 3.48 1.54
CA VAL A 93 10.40 3.29 1.51
C VAL A 93 9.88 3.60 0.12
N ILE A 94 9.18 2.64 -0.47
CA ILE A 94 8.52 2.78 -1.77
C ILE A 94 7.02 2.71 -1.52
N ASN A 95 6.29 3.75 -1.92
CA ASN A 95 4.85 3.80 -1.86
C ASN A 95 4.27 3.79 -3.27
N GLY A 96 3.40 2.84 -3.55
CA GLY A 96 2.84 2.65 -4.88
C GLY A 96 1.32 2.52 -4.90
N TYR A 97 0.74 3.08 -5.96
CA TYR A 97 -0.61 2.82 -6.39
C TYR A 97 -0.54 2.02 -7.70
N PHE A 98 -0.53 0.69 -7.56
CA PHE A 98 -0.33 -0.22 -8.68
C PHE A 98 -1.58 -0.24 -9.57
N PRO A 99 -1.44 -0.33 -10.89
CA PRO A 99 -2.61 -0.40 -11.76
C PRO A 99 -3.54 -1.55 -11.41
N GLN A 100 -4.85 -1.32 -11.49
CA GLN A 100 -5.86 -2.33 -11.22
C GLN A 100 -5.94 -3.38 -12.33
N GLY A 101 -5.75 -2.96 -13.59
CA GLY A 101 -5.63 -3.85 -14.75
C GLY A 101 -6.95 -4.30 -15.37
N GLU A 102 -8.07 -4.14 -14.66
CA GLU A 102 -9.43 -4.49 -15.06
C GLU A 102 -9.61 -5.98 -15.36
N SER A 103 -9.19 -6.45 -16.54
CA SER A 103 -9.25 -7.87 -16.91
C SER A 103 -8.09 -8.24 -17.83
N ARG A 104 -7.78 -9.53 -17.90
CA ARG A 104 -6.76 -10.09 -18.80
C ARG A 104 -6.92 -9.62 -20.24
N ASP A 105 -8.15 -9.43 -20.69
CA ASP A 105 -8.47 -9.07 -22.08
C ASP A 105 -8.47 -7.56 -22.33
N HIS A 106 -8.26 -6.72 -21.32
CA HIS A 106 -8.22 -5.28 -21.51
C HIS A 106 -6.95 -4.88 -22.27
N GLU A 107 -7.12 -4.20 -23.39
CA GLU A 107 -6.03 -3.91 -24.34
C GLU A 107 -4.93 -3.00 -23.78
N THR A 108 -5.27 -2.08 -22.85
CA THR A 108 -4.32 -1.10 -22.32
C THR A 108 -4.06 -1.27 -20.83
N LYS A 109 -5.09 -1.51 -20.01
CA LYS A 109 -4.95 -1.53 -18.56
C LYS A 109 -4.21 -2.76 -18.03
N PHE A 110 -4.44 -3.92 -18.60
CA PHE A 110 -3.74 -5.12 -18.19
C PHE A 110 -2.25 -5.10 -18.57
N PRO A 111 -1.88 -4.74 -19.81
CA PRO A 111 -0.48 -4.53 -20.16
C PRO A 111 0.21 -3.47 -19.30
N ALA A 112 -0.48 -2.40 -18.93
CA ALA A 112 0.06 -1.37 -18.05
C ALA A 112 0.36 -1.91 -16.63
N LYS A 113 -0.49 -2.77 -16.11
CA LYS A 113 -0.25 -3.45 -14.82
C LYS A 113 0.98 -4.36 -14.90
N ALA A 114 1.06 -5.17 -15.94
CA ALA A 114 2.22 -6.05 -16.17
C ALA A 114 3.52 -5.25 -16.28
N ALA A 115 3.50 -4.15 -17.02
CA ALA A 115 4.65 -3.25 -17.17
C ALA A 115 5.06 -2.60 -15.85
N PHE A 116 4.10 -2.19 -15.03
CA PHE A 116 4.40 -1.60 -13.72
C PHE A 116 5.12 -2.60 -12.81
N TYR A 117 4.64 -3.84 -12.73
CA TYR A 117 5.30 -4.89 -11.96
C TYR A 117 6.69 -5.22 -12.51
N GLN A 118 6.85 -5.23 -13.83
CA GLN A 118 8.16 -5.44 -14.45
C GLN A 118 9.12 -4.29 -14.16
N ASN A 119 8.65 -3.05 -14.23
CA ASN A 119 9.46 -1.87 -13.90
C ASN A 119 9.91 -1.88 -12.45
N LEU A 120 9.04 -2.27 -11.53
CA LEU A 120 9.41 -2.42 -10.13
C LEU A 120 10.45 -3.52 -9.95
N GLN A 121 10.26 -4.67 -10.58
CA GLN A 121 11.21 -5.78 -10.54
C GLN A 121 12.58 -5.34 -11.05
N ASN A 122 12.62 -4.66 -12.19
CA ASN A 122 13.86 -4.14 -12.77
C ASN A 122 14.55 -3.13 -11.84
N TYR A 123 13.78 -2.27 -11.20
CA TYR A 123 14.29 -1.29 -10.24
C TYR A 123 14.94 -1.98 -9.03
N LEU A 124 14.28 -3.00 -8.49
CA LEU A 124 14.84 -3.81 -7.39
C LEU A 124 16.15 -4.48 -7.81
N ASP A 125 16.17 -5.10 -8.98
CA ASP A 125 17.32 -5.84 -9.48
C ASP A 125 18.53 -4.93 -9.74
N SER A 126 18.30 -3.72 -10.27
CA SER A 126 19.39 -2.83 -10.71
C SER A 126 19.82 -1.81 -9.67
N GLU A 127 18.91 -1.33 -8.81
CA GLU A 127 19.16 -0.17 -7.96
C GLU A 127 19.16 -0.48 -6.46
N LEU A 128 18.56 -1.61 -6.05
CA LEU A 128 18.39 -1.93 -4.63
C LEU A 128 19.07 -3.23 -4.24
N ASN A 129 19.32 -3.39 -2.94
CA ASN A 129 19.91 -4.57 -2.35
C ASN A 129 18.99 -5.12 -1.27
N LYS A 130 18.63 -6.40 -1.37
CA LYS A 130 17.76 -7.09 -0.41
C LYS A 130 18.34 -7.18 1.01
N ASP A 131 19.65 -6.99 1.17
CA ASP A 131 20.32 -6.98 2.47
C ASP A 131 20.25 -5.62 3.18
N ASN A 132 19.70 -4.62 2.52
CA ASN A 132 19.41 -3.30 3.11
C ASN A 132 17.96 -3.18 3.54
N PRO A 133 17.66 -2.37 4.56
CA PRO A 133 16.27 -2.14 5.00
C PRO A 133 15.44 -1.50 3.88
N LEU A 134 14.42 -2.19 3.44
CA LEU A 134 13.51 -1.77 2.38
C LEU A 134 12.07 -2.13 2.75
N LEU A 135 11.17 -1.18 2.54
CA LEU A 135 9.73 -1.38 2.63
C LEU A 135 9.07 -0.95 1.31
N ILE A 136 8.31 -1.85 0.72
CA ILE A 136 7.39 -1.53 -0.36
C ILE A 136 5.98 -1.62 0.17
N MET A 137 5.24 -0.51 0.09
CA MET A 137 3.87 -0.43 0.57
C MET A 137 2.96 0.14 -0.49
N GLY A 138 1.68 -0.14 -0.35
CA GLY A 138 0.66 0.51 -1.16
C GLY A 138 -0.47 -0.42 -1.56
N ASP A 139 -1.32 0.12 -2.43
CA ASP A 139 -2.34 -0.64 -3.11
C ASP A 139 -1.70 -1.38 -4.29
N MET A 140 -1.47 -2.66 -4.10
CA MET A 140 -0.79 -3.50 -5.09
C MET A 140 -1.75 -4.20 -6.04
N ASN A 141 -3.05 -4.09 -5.78
CA ASN A 141 -4.11 -4.65 -6.60
C ASN A 141 -3.96 -6.16 -6.90
N ILE A 142 -3.28 -6.88 -6.02
CA ILE A 142 -3.14 -8.34 -6.07
C ILE A 142 -3.40 -8.93 -4.69
N SER A 143 -4.24 -9.95 -4.63
CA SER A 143 -4.39 -10.83 -3.47
C SER A 143 -3.42 -11.99 -3.59
N PRO A 144 -2.35 -12.05 -2.77
CA PRO A 144 -1.26 -13.01 -2.99
C PRO A 144 -1.64 -14.48 -2.82
N THR A 145 -2.59 -14.77 -1.94
CA THR A 145 -3.00 -16.14 -1.62
C THR A 145 -4.52 -16.28 -1.62
N ASP A 146 -5.03 -17.52 -1.63
CA ASP A 146 -6.47 -17.78 -1.55
C ASP A 146 -7.08 -17.31 -0.22
N LEU A 147 -6.29 -17.26 0.86
CA LEU A 147 -6.71 -16.71 2.15
C LEU A 147 -7.05 -15.22 2.08
N ASP A 148 -6.55 -14.52 1.08
CA ASP A 148 -6.74 -13.09 0.87
C ASP A 148 -8.00 -12.76 0.06
N ILE A 149 -8.75 -13.78 -0.33
CA ILE A 149 -9.95 -13.66 -1.16
C ILE A 149 -11.19 -13.94 -0.31
N GLY A 150 -11.95 -12.90 0.00
CA GLY A 150 -13.14 -12.99 0.85
C GLY A 150 -14.44 -12.57 0.16
N ILE A 151 -14.50 -12.64 -1.19
CA ILE A 151 -15.68 -12.24 -1.97
C ILE A 151 -16.69 -13.37 -2.20
N GLY A 152 -16.44 -14.55 -1.65
CA GLY A 152 -17.23 -15.75 -1.83
C GLY A 152 -16.75 -16.62 -2.99
N GLU A 153 -16.98 -17.90 -2.88
CA GLU A 153 -16.45 -18.91 -3.82
C GLU A 153 -17.01 -18.75 -5.25
N GLU A 154 -18.29 -18.42 -5.40
CA GLU A 154 -18.89 -18.19 -6.71
C GLU A 154 -18.25 -16.97 -7.43
N ASN A 155 -18.03 -15.88 -6.70
CA ASN A 155 -17.37 -14.69 -7.23
C ASN A 155 -15.91 -15.00 -7.59
N ARG A 156 -15.20 -15.73 -6.74
CA ARG A 156 -13.82 -16.14 -6.99
C ARG A 156 -13.71 -16.92 -8.30
N LYS A 157 -14.55 -17.93 -8.48
CA LYS A 157 -14.60 -18.75 -9.70
C LYS A 157 -14.96 -17.92 -10.94
N ARG A 158 -15.95 -17.03 -10.79
CA ARG A 158 -16.37 -16.14 -11.88
C ARG A 158 -15.25 -15.22 -12.35
N TRP A 159 -14.53 -14.57 -11.41
CA TRP A 159 -13.42 -13.69 -11.74
C TRP A 159 -12.30 -14.44 -12.48
N LEU A 160 -11.95 -15.62 -12.01
CA LEU A 160 -10.96 -16.46 -12.69
C LEU A 160 -11.42 -16.85 -14.09
N ARG A 161 -12.69 -17.23 -14.26
CA ARG A 161 -13.25 -17.62 -15.57
C ARG A 161 -13.29 -16.44 -16.54
N THR A 162 -13.65 -15.25 -16.07
CA THR A 162 -13.79 -14.06 -16.91
C THR A 162 -12.48 -13.28 -17.07
N GLY A 163 -11.42 -13.68 -16.40
CA GLY A 163 -10.12 -13.02 -16.46
C GLY A 163 -10.05 -11.71 -15.70
N LYS A 164 -10.96 -11.46 -14.74
CA LYS A 164 -10.94 -10.24 -13.92
C LYS A 164 -9.75 -10.24 -12.97
N CYS A 165 -9.01 -9.11 -12.93
CA CYS A 165 -7.89 -8.90 -12.01
C CYS A 165 -8.41 -8.87 -10.55
N SER A 166 -7.69 -9.42 -9.71
CA SER A 166 -6.68 -9.17 -8.71
C SER A 166 -5.95 -10.45 -8.25
N PHE A 167 -6.37 -11.62 -8.67
CA PHE A 167 -5.76 -12.89 -8.23
C PHE A 167 -5.62 -13.90 -9.37
N LEU A 168 -5.42 -13.41 -10.60
CA LEU A 168 -5.11 -14.24 -11.74
C LEU A 168 -3.77 -14.96 -11.55
N PRO A 169 -3.56 -16.14 -12.12
CA PRO A 169 -2.29 -16.87 -12.04
C PRO A 169 -1.09 -16.03 -12.46
N GLU A 170 -1.19 -15.27 -13.55
CA GLU A 170 -0.13 -14.39 -14.02
C GLU A 170 0.17 -13.24 -13.04
N GLU A 171 -0.86 -12.68 -12.39
CA GLU A 171 -0.67 -11.65 -11.36
C GLU A 171 0.05 -12.20 -10.13
N ARG A 172 -0.30 -13.39 -9.69
CA ARG A 172 0.37 -14.08 -8.59
C ARG A 172 1.81 -14.44 -8.91
N GLU A 173 2.09 -14.69 -10.17
CA GLU A 173 3.45 -14.91 -10.65
C GLU A 173 4.30 -13.63 -10.54
N TRP A 174 3.74 -12.46 -10.89
CA TRP A 174 4.43 -11.19 -10.70
C TRP A 174 4.71 -10.92 -9.21
N MET A 175 3.75 -11.20 -8.36
CA MET A 175 3.94 -11.06 -6.91
C MET A 175 4.99 -12.04 -6.38
N ALA A 176 4.97 -13.27 -6.84
CA ALA A 176 5.95 -14.28 -6.44
C ALA A 176 7.39 -13.86 -6.79
N ARG A 177 7.59 -13.23 -7.94
CA ARG A 177 8.92 -12.71 -8.32
C ARG A 177 9.42 -11.63 -7.39
N LEU A 178 8.53 -10.74 -6.93
CA LEU A 178 8.88 -9.73 -5.93
C LEU A 178 9.28 -10.38 -4.60
N LEU A 179 8.51 -11.35 -4.14
CA LEU A 179 8.81 -12.07 -2.89
C LEU A 179 10.12 -12.87 -3.01
N ASP A 180 10.33 -13.55 -4.13
CA ASP A 180 11.54 -14.35 -4.39
C ASP A 180 12.81 -13.48 -4.48
N TRP A 181 12.69 -12.21 -4.87
CA TRP A 181 13.80 -11.27 -4.83
C TRP A 181 14.34 -11.08 -3.41
N GLY A 182 13.51 -11.25 -2.40
CA GLY A 182 13.90 -11.14 -0.99
C GLY A 182 12.96 -10.31 -0.13
N LEU A 183 11.70 -10.20 -0.53
CA LEU A 183 10.68 -9.49 0.22
C LEU A 183 9.78 -10.45 1.00
N VAL A 184 9.34 -10.01 2.17
CA VAL A 184 8.43 -10.73 3.05
C VAL A 184 7.10 -9.98 3.09
N ASP A 185 5.99 -10.67 2.86
CA ASP A 185 4.65 -10.17 3.16
C ASP A 185 4.46 -10.17 4.67
N THR A 186 4.68 -9.02 5.29
CA THR A 186 4.78 -8.92 6.75
C THR A 186 3.49 -9.28 7.46
N TRP A 187 2.34 -8.89 6.92
CA TRP A 187 1.06 -9.22 7.54
C TRP A 187 0.77 -10.71 7.45
N ARG A 188 1.01 -11.34 6.31
CA ARG A 188 0.80 -12.78 6.14
C ARG A 188 1.75 -13.59 6.99
N GLN A 189 3.00 -13.16 7.13
CA GLN A 189 3.96 -13.81 8.02
C GLN A 189 3.49 -13.81 9.48
N ALA A 190 2.91 -12.70 9.94
CA ALA A 190 2.38 -12.57 11.29
C ALA A 190 1.02 -13.28 11.48
N ASN A 191 0.28 -13.49 10.40
CA ASN A 191 -1.06 -14.07 10.40
C ASN A 191 -1.18 -15.17 9.33
N PRO A 192 -0.44 -16.29 9.48
CA PRO A 192 -0.28 -17.27 8.41
C PRO A 192 -1.56 -17.99 7.99
N ASP A 193 -2.54 -18.09 8.88
CA ASP A 193 -3.79 -18.81 8.64
C ASP A 193 -5.03 -17.90 8.57
N ASN A 194 -4.85 -16.59 8.72
CA ASN A 194 -5.96 -15.66 8.72
C ASN A 194 -6.62 -15.55 7.35
N GLN A 195 -7.95 -15.64 7.30
CA GLN A 195 -8.75 -15.57 6.08
C GLN A 195 -9.96 -14.64 6.21
N ASP A 196 -9.97 -13.75 7.22
CA ASP A 196 -11.11 -12.87 7.52
C ASP A 196 -10.73 -11.39 7.63
N ARG A 197 -9.54 -11.01 7.18
CA ARG A 197 -9.07 -9.62 7.17
C ARG A 197 -8.72 -9.17 5.76
N PHE A 198 -9.34 -8.07 5.34
CA PHE A 198 -9.22 -7.54 3.98
C PHE A 198 -8.96 -6.04 4.02
N SER A 199 -8.40 -5.51 2.95
CA SER A 199 -8.08 -4.09 2.81
C SER A 199 -8.99 -3.36 1.82
N TRP A 200 -9.66 -4.09 0.95
CA TRP A 200 -10.61 -3.56 -0.02
C TRP A 200 -11.95 -4.27 0.07
N PHE A 201 -13.03 -3.52 -0.14
CA PHE A 201 -14.41 -4.04 -0.12
C PHE A 201 -15.22 -3.45 -1.27
N ASP A 202 -16.13 -4.24 -1.83
CA ASP A 202 -17.08 -3.73 -2.81
C ASP A 202 -18.22 -2.98 -2.09
N TYR A 203 -18.13 -1.66 -2.08
CA TYR A 203 -19.13 -0.80 -1.42
C TYR A 203 -20.52 -0.89 -2.04
N ARG A 204 -20.62 -1.26 -3.33
CA ARG A 204 -21.91 -1.40 -4.00
C ARG A 204 -22.73 -2.56 -3.47
N SER A 205 -22.07 -3.58 -2.97
CA SER A 205 -22.69 -4.81 -2.43
C SER A 205 -22.66 -4.87 -0.90
N LYS A 206 -22.39 -3.75 -0.19
CA LYS A 206 -22.20 -3.71 1.26
C LYS A 206 -21.08 -4.65 1.74
N GLY A 207 -20.03 -4.78 0.95
CA GLY A 207 -18.95 -5.72 1.21
C GLY A 207 -18.29 -5.55 2.58
N PHE A 208 -18.14 -4.31 3.05
CA PHE A 208 -17.53 -4.06 4.36
C PHE A 208 -18.39 -4.62 5.51
N ASP A 209 -19.70 -4.39 5.50
CA ASP A 209 -20.61 -4.88 6.54
C ASP A 209 -20.66 -6.41 6.59
N ASP A 210 -20.59 -7.06 5.43
CA ASP A 210 -20.59 -8.51 5.29
C ASP A 210 -19.18 -9.13 5.35
N ASN A 211 -18.15 -8.31 5.55
CA ASN A 211 -16.73 -8.70 5.49
C ASN A 211 -16.37 -9.44 4.19
N ARG A 212 -16.88 -8.96 3.06
CA ARG A 212 -16.58 -9.48 1.72
C ARG A 212 -15.58 -8.57 1.04
N GLY A 213 -14.34 -8.98 1.05
CA GLY A 213 -13.27 -8.14 0.54
C GLY A 213 -12.10 -8.92 -0.03
N LEU A 214 -11.08 -8.16 -0.37
CA LEU A 214 -9.78 -8.63 -0.84
C LEU A 214 -8.68 -7.96 -0.03
N ARG A 215 -7.63 -8.70 0.29
CA ARG A 215 -6.41 -8.09 0.82
C ARG A 215 -5.48 -7.80 -0.36
N ILE A 216 -5.41 -6.54 -0.75
CA ILE A 216 -4.65 -6.02 -1.90
C ILE A 216 -3.71 -4.88 -1.53
N ASP A 217 -3.83 -4.31 -0.34
CA ASP A 217 -2.90 -3.35 0.22
C ASP A 217 -1.89 -4.09 1.07
N LEU A 218 -0.63 -4.04 0.68
CA LEU A 218 0.40 -4.89 1.22
C LEU A 218 1.59 -4.08 1.76
N LEU A 219 2.31 -4.71 2.68
CA LEU A 219 3.56 -4.24 3.26
C LEU A 219 4.62 -5.31 3.05
N LEU A 220 5.44 -5.12 2.04
CA LEU A 220 6.51 -6.03 1.70
C LEU A 220 7.85 -5.48 2.21
N ALA A 221 8.52 -6.21 3.09
CA ALA A 221 9.77 -5.78 3.69
C ALA A 221 10.93 -6.70 3.32
N SER A 222 12.11 -6.11 3.10
CA SER A 222 13.34 -6.90 3.03
C SER A 222 13.61 -7.58 4.37
N SER A 223 14.40 -8.66 4.35
CA SER A 223 14.67 -9.46 5.56
C SER A 223 15.20 -8.63 6.73
N PRO A 224 16.16 -7.70 6.55
CA PRO A 224 16.62 -6.85 7.67
C PRO A 224 15.52 -6.04 8.34
N LEU A 225 14.55 -5.56 7.58
CA LEU A 225 13.41 -4.81 8.11
C LEU A 225 12.33 -5.74 8.65
N ALA A 226 12.02 -6.83 7.96
CA ALA A 226 11.02 -7.81 8.38
C ALA A 226 11.34 -8.42 9.75
N GLN A 227 12.61 -8.67 10.03
CA GLN A 227 13.07 -9.18 11.33
C GLN A 227 12.81 -8.21 12.50
N ARG A 228 12.62 -6.92 12.20
CA ARG A 228 12.32 -5.87 13.19
C ARG A 228 10.81 -5.61 13.33
N CYS A 229 9.98 -6.28 12.53
CA CYS A 229 8.54 -6.15 12.59
C CYS A 229 8.00 -6.87 13.82
N VAL A 230 7.44 -6.13 14.76
CA VAL A 230 6.86 -6.67 16.01
C VAL A 230 5.35 -6.78 15.95
N GLU A 231 4.69 -5.93 15.13
CA GLU A 231 3.25 -5.89 14.99
C GLU A 231 2.88 -5.41 13.60
N THR A 232 1.83 -6.00 13.04
CA THR A 232 1.23 -5.59 11.77
C THR A 232 -0.27 -5.83 11.82
N GLY A 233 -1.06 -5.05 11.10
CA GLY A 233 -2.51 -5.17 11.14
C GLY A 233 -3.23 -4.41 10.04
N ILE A 234 -4.53 -4.64 9.95
CA ILE A 234 -5.47 -3.89 9.11
C ILE A 234 -6.48 -3.24 10.05
N ASP A 235 -6.57 -1.91 10.02
CA ASP A 235 -7.40 -1.18 10.97
C ASP A 235 -8.84 -1.04 10.47
N TYR A 236 -9.69 -1.97 10.88
CA TYR A 236 -11.12 -1.95 10.55
C TYR A 236 -11.87 -0.81 11.26
N ASP A 237 -11.40 -0.36 12.41
CA ASP A 237 -12.06 0.73 13.13
C ASP A 237 -11.96 2.03 12.36
N ILE A 238 -10.78 2.34 11.82
CA ILE A 238 -10.57 3.52 10.98
C ILE A 238 -11.27 3.34 9.64
N ARG A 239 -11.20 2.17 9.03
CA ARG A 239 -11.88 1.86 7.77
C ARG A 239 -13.40 2.05 7.87
N GLY A 240 -13.98 1.69 9.00
CA GLY A 240 -15.41 1.83 9.28
C GLY A 240 -15.87 3.25 9.60
N MET A 241 -14.97 4.22 9.78
CA MET A 241 -15.32 5.59 10.17
C MET A 241 -16.16 6.36 9.13
N GLU A 242 -16.14 5.96 7.88
CA GLU A 242 -16.98 6.59 6.84
C GLU A 242 -18.48 6.46 7.12
N ASN A 243 -18.87 5.50 7.95
CA ASN A 243 -20.26 5.16 8.22
C ASN A 243 -20.73 5.42 9.66
N ARG A 244 -19.88 5.83 10.61
CA ARG A 244 -20.30 6.05 12.01
C ARG A 244 -19.46 7.08 12.77
N LEU A 245 -20.14 8.07 13.29
CA LEU A 245 -19.66 9.10 14.23
C LEU A 245 -19.70 8.56 15.68
N THR A 246 -18.91 7.58 16.08
CA THR A 246 -18.73 7.27 17.50
C THR A 246 -17.40 6.58 17.78
N MET A 247 -16.57 7.23 18.60
CA MET A 247 -15.32 6.68 19.13
C MET A 247 -15.51 6.04 20.48
N ARG A 248 -14.83 4.91 20.73
CA ARG A 248 -14.41 4.51 22.09
C ARG A 248 -12.93 4.23 22.13
N ARG A 249 -12.27 4.81 23.11
CA ARG A 249 -10.83 4.62 23.42
C ARG A 249 -10.61 3.36 24.23
N SER A 250 -9.53 2.60 23.95
CA SER A 250 -8.89 1.74 24.94
C SER A 250 -7.47 1.35 24.54
N GLY A 251 -6.52 1.54 25.45
CA GLY A 251 -5.22 0.86 25.53
C GLY A 251 -3.98 1.75 25.47
N PRO A 252 -2.93 1.43 26.26
CA PRO A 252 -1.76 2.26 26.43
C PRO A 252 -0.68 2.03 25.35
N PRO A 253 0.29 2.98 25.22
CA PRO A 253 1.31 2.91 24.18
C PRO A 253 2.45 1.99 24.58
N SER A 254 2.92 1.17 23.65
CA SER A 254 4.09 0.33 23.84
C SER A 254 5.18 0.57 22.81
N ASN A 255 6.37 0.70 23.33
CA ASN A 255 7.70 0.56 22.72
C ASN A 255 8.08 1.39 21.48
N ARG A 256 9.00 2.34 21.72
CA ARG A 256 9.55 3.30 20.76
C ARG A 256 10.50 2.73 19.68
N ASN A 257 10.68 1.40 19.62
CA ASN A 257 11.57 0.71 18.68
C ASN A 257 10.83 -0.14 17.65
N ALA A 258 9.52 -0.04 17.60
CA ALA A 258 8.69 -0.80 16.66
C ALA A 258 8.40 0.05 15.41
N PHE A 259 8.66 -0.50 14.25
CA PHE A 259 8.20 0.04 12.97
C PHE A 259 6.78 -0.47 12.74
N SER A 260 5.83 0.44 12.63
CA SER A 260 4.43 0.10 12.32
C SER A 260 4.03 0.86 11.04
N PRO A 261 4.20 0.24 9.87
CA PRO A 261 3.71 0.82 8.64
C PRO A 261 2.23 0.52 8.47
N SER A 262 1.46 1.52 8.08
CA SER A 262 0.07 1.35 7.67
C SER A 262 -0.13 1.86 6.26
N THR A 263 -0.69 1.02 5.39
CA THR A 263 -1.24 1.41 4.11
C THR A 263 -2.75 1.53 4.24
N LEU A 264 -3.31 2.60 3.69
CA LEU A 264 -4.74 2.80 3.65
C LEU A 264 -5.15 3.10 2.23
N PRO A 265 -6.08 2.33 1.67
CA PRO A 265 -6.70 2.70 0.41
C PRO A 265 -7.52 3.97 0.60
N ALA A 266 -7.54 4.77 -0.44
CA ALA A 266 -8.30 6.01 -0.49
C ALA A 266 -9.82 5.77 -0.41
#